data_b7569a94795d0950e21a30906b1769b3
#
_entry.id   b7569a94795d0950e21a30906b1769b3
#
_cell.length_a   1.000
_cell.length_b   1.000
_cell.length_c   1.000
_cell.angle_alpha   90.00
_cell.angle_beta   90.00
_cell.angle_gamma   90.00
#
_symmetry.space_group_name_H-M   'P 1'
#
loop_
_entity.id
_entity.type
_entity.pdbx_description
1 polymer ?
#
loop_
_entity_poly.entity_id
_entity_poly.type
_entity_poly.pdbx_seq_one_letter_code
_entity_poly.pdbx_strand_id
1 'polypeptide(L)'
;MKLAGIIAEYDPFHNGHAWQLAQARALGAERVAVAMSCGLTQRGALPLLPEAVRVRAALTCGADFVFALPAPCAGAGAEAFARAGVRLLSAAGCDALVFGAETPDAALLMQAARVLLCADYRAALKAQLADGARNFAAARQAAVEALCPGTPLAALLDKPNNNLAVEYCKAILELAPAMTPVPLPRQGADHGQELAPDAVRFASASALRKLWQTGGADAVAPYVPEAVLPFYREAFAAGQYTDFDAAGRCELALLRSRCVGQTPFAAVRGVSEGLEHRLERAVRASTTHEELLDTLTTVRYPRARMRRLAMDAALGYDDALPALPPYLHLLGANREALSLLKEAHLPVSHALMRLKDENDACARMVSAQLTASDFSALCRKTPEPMGSALRQKIIFLTK
;
A
#
# COMPACT_ATOMS: atom_id res chain seq x y z
N MET A 1 8.41 -23.25 3.55
CA MET A 1 8.18 -22.12 2.59
C MET A 1 9.45 -21.90 1.79
N LYS A 2 9.37 -22.11 0.48
CA LYS A 2 10.51 -21.89 -0.41
C LYS A 2 10.74 -20.39 -0.64
N LEU A 3 9.66 -19.65 -0.90
CA LEU A 3 9.67 -18.20 -1.08
C LEU A 3 8.44 -17.57 -0.40
N ALA A 4 8.63 -16.93 0.74
CA ALA A 4 7.57 -16.20 1.43
C ALA A 4 7.38 -14.80 0.85
N GLY A 5 6.13 -14.40 0.64
CA GLY A 5 5.77 -13.05 0.19
C GLY A 5 5.31 -12.16 1.34
N ILE A 6 5.64 -10.89 1.28
CA ILE A 6 5.13 -9.83 2.18
C ILE A 6 4.65 -8.68 1.31
N ILE A 7 3.46 -8.14 1.59
CA ILE A 7 2.96 -6.90 0.98
C ILE A 7 3.15 -5.78 2.01
N ALA A 8 3.86 -4.71 1.65
CA ALA A 8 4.22 -3.66 2.60
C ALA A 8 4.29 -2.27 1.98
N GLU A 9 4.11 -1.26 2.81
CA GLU A 9 4.35 0.15 2.45
C GLU A 9 5.74 0.62 2.88
N TYR A 10 6.21 0.16 4.05
CA TYR A 10 7.44 0.61 4.69
C TYR A 10 7.52 2.14 4.81
N ASP A 11 6.48 2.74 5.36
CA ASP A 11 6.29 4.19 5.36
C ASP A 11 6.27 4.82 6.79
N PRO A 12 7.43 4.94 7.45
CA PRO A 12 8.74 4.38 7.12
C PRO A 12 8.92 2.92 7.55
N PHE A 13 10.00 2.27 7.13
CA PHE A 13 10.41 0.95 7.65
C PHE A 13 10.76 1.08 9.13
N HIS A 14 10.32 0.13 9.97
CA HIS A 14 10.51 0.18 11.43
C HIS A 14 10.67 -1.21 12.04
N ASN A 15 10.92 -1.28 13.36
CA ASN A 15 11.15 -2.53 14.07
C ASN A 15 10.06 -3.59 13.87
N GLY A 16 8.79 -3.18 13.72
CA GLY A 16 7.70 -4.11 13.42
C GLY A 16 7.83 -4.79 12.05
N HIS A 17 8.38 -4.08 11.06
CA HIS A 17 8.66 -4.65 9.74
C HIS A 17 9.88 -5.58 9.76
N ALA A 18 10.93 -5.21 10.49
CA ALA A 18 12.10 -6.07 10.69
C ALA A 18 11.71 -7.36 11.43
N TRP A 19 10.87 -7.24 12.46
CA TRP A 19 10.31 -8.38 13.19
C TRP A 19 9.50 -9.29 12.24
N GLN A 20 8.66 -8.74 11.37
CA GLN A 20 7.87 -9.53 10.40
C GLN A 20 8.77 -10.32 9.44
N LEU A 21 9.84 -9.70 8.92
CA LEU A 21 10.84 -10.38 8.08
C LEU A 21 11.54 -11.51 8.85
N ALA A 22 11.94 -11.27 10.10
CA ALA A 22 12.56 -12.27 10.97
C ALA A 22 11.59 -13.43 11.28
N GLN A 23 10.30 -13.15 11.53
CA GLN A 23 9.29 -14.19 11.76
C GLN A 23 9.06 -15.05 10.49
N ALA A 24 9.04 -14.46 9.30
CA ALA A 24 8.95 -15.25 8.06
C ALA A 24 10.10 -16.27 7.98
N ARG A 25 11.33 -15.85 8.33
CA ARG A 25 12.50 -16.74 8.40
C ARG A 25 12.36 -17.81 9.48
N ALA A 26 11.95 -17.42 10.70
CA ALA A 26 11.76 -18.34 11.83
C ALA A 26 10.70 -19.43 11.51
N LEU A 27 9.70 -19.09 10.70
CA LEU A 27 8.68 -20.04 10.22
C LEU A 27 9.17 -20.91 9.05
N GLY A 28 10.45 -20.84 8.68
CA GLY A 28 11.09 -21.69 7.69
C GLY A 28 11.08 -21.15 6.26
N ALA A 29 10.92 -19.84 6.06
CA ALA A 29 11.11 -19.27 4.73
C ALA A 29 12.60 -19.30 4.32
N GLU A 30 12.91 -19.99 3.22
CA GLU A 30 14.25 -20.01 2.66
C GLU A 30 14.62 -18.65 2.06
N ARG A 31 13.64 -17.97 1.46
CA ARG A 31 13.76 -16.65 0.85
C ARG A 31 12.50 -15.80 1.14
N VAL A 32 12.66 -14.48 1.11
CA VAL A 32 11.56 -13.53 1.34
C VAL A 32 11.49 -12.51 0.21
N ALA A 33 10.34 -12.42 -0.45
CA ALA A 33 10.02 -11.40 -1.44
C ALA A 33 9.05 -10.37 -0.86
N VAL A 34 9.26 -9.10 -1.17
CA VAL A 34 8.40 -8.00 -0.74
C VAL A 34 7.78 -7.33 -1.96
N ALA A 35 6.45 -7.22 -2.00
CA ALA A 35 5.73 -6.30 -2.88
C ALA A 35 5.57 -4.96 -2.13
N MET A 36 6.39 -3.97 -2.47
CA MET A 36 6.47 -2.69 -1.77
C MET A 36 5.73 -1.60 -2.54
N SER A 37 4.85 -0.87 -1.87
CA SER A 37 4.14 0.29 -2.44
C SER A 37 5.12 1.33 -3.00
N CYS A 38 4.93 1.73 -4.25
CA CYS A 38 5.74 2.74 -4.93
C CYS A 38 4.89 3.93 -5.35
N GLY A 39 5.43 5.14 -5.21
CA GLY A 39 4.77 6.40 -5.55
C GLY A 39 3.67 6.79 -4.56
N LEU A 40 2.77 5.89 -4.23
CA LEU A 40 1.63 6.12 -3.31
C LEU A 40 1.56 5.06 -2.21
N THR A 41 0.89 5.40 -1.11
CA THR A 41 0.45 4.47 -0.07
C THR A 41 -1.00 4.08 -0.28
N GLN A 42 -1.45 2.98 0.33
CA GLN A 42 -2.84 2.50 0.28
C GLN A 42 -3.88 3.54 0.77
N ARG A 43 -3.42 4.51 1.55
CA ARG A 43 -4.26 5.62 2.02
C ARG A 43 -4.32 6.80 1.04
N GLY A 44 -3.70 6.70 -0.14
CA GLY A 44 -3.69 7.75 -1.16
C GLY A 44 -2.79 8.93 -0.80
N ALA A 45 -1.73 8.71 -0.05
CA ALA A 45 -0.74 9.73 0.29
C ALA A 45 0.64 9.36 -0.28
N LEU A 46 1.54 10.33 -0.40
CA LEU A 46 2.93 10.04 -0.68
C LEU A 46 3.60 9.36 0.52
N PRO A 47 4.50 8.39 0.32
CA PRO A 47 5.31 7.85 1.39
C PRO A 47 6.33 8.89 1.88
N LEU A 48 6.69 8.80 3.17
CA LEU A 48 7.66 9.72 3.80
C LEU A 48 9.03 9.69 3.11
N LEU A 49 9.52 8.48 2.79
CA LEU A 49 10.86 8.28 2.25
C LEU A 49 10.82 7.70 0.82
N PRO A 50 11.82 8.04 -0.02
CA PRO A 50 11.93 7.49 -1.37
C PRO A 50 12.03 5.97 -1.40
N GLU A 51 11.68 5.37 -2.54
CA GLU A 51 11.77 3.92 -2.74
C GLU A 51 13.16 3.38 -2.41
N ALA A 52 14.23 4.03 -2.87
CA ALA A 52 15.60 3.57 -2.66
C ALA A 52 15.95 3.38 -1.18
N VAL A 53 15.52 4.30 -0.31
CA VAL A 53 15.76 4.23 1.14
C VAL A 53 14.99 3.05 1.75
N ARG A 54 13.72 2.87 1.36
CA ARG A 54 12.85 1.80 1.86
C ARG A 54 13.33 0.41 1.37
N VAL A 55 13.79 0.32 0.13
CA VAL A 55 14.39 -0.90 -0.44
C VAL A 55 15.67 -1.27 0.31
N ARG A 56 16.59 -0.31 0.52
CA ARG A 56 17.83 -0.54 1.31
C ARG A 56 17.49 -1.08 2.69
N ALA A 57 16.52 -0.47 3.39
CA ALA A 57 16.08 -0.92 4.71
C ALA A 57 15.55 -2.36 4.69
N ALA A 58 14.68 -2.69 3.74
CA ALA A 58 14.10 -4.03 3.62
C ALA A 58 15.17 -5.10 3.34
N LEU A 59 16.07 -4.85 2.39
CA LEU A 59 17.16 -5.78 2.05
C LEU A 59 18.10 -5.98 3.25
N THR A 60 18.51 -4.89 3.92
CA THR A 60 19.39 -4.94 5.09
C THR A 60 18.75 -5.76 6.23
N CYS A 61 17.41 -5.74 6.36
CA CYS A 61 16.69 -6.47 7.38
C CYS A 61 16.18 -7.86 6.94
N GLY A 62 16.66 -8.39 5.82
CA GLY A 62 16.48 -9.81 5.46
C GLY A 62 15.52 -10.10 4.32
N ALA A 63 15.02 -9.10 3.57
CA ALA A 63 14.36 -9.35 2.30
C ALA A 63 15.38 -9.81 1.23
N ASP A 64 14.99 -10.78 0.39
CA ASP A 64 15.80 -11.22 -0.76
C ASP A 64 15.41 -10.49 -2.04
N PHE A 65 14.13 -10.13 -2.18
CA PHE A 65 13.62 -9.37 -3.31
C PHE A 65 12.71 -8.26 -2.83
N VAL A 66 12.78 -7.11 -3.51
CA VAL A 66 11.80 -6.04 -3.37
C VAL A 66 11.28 -5.69 -4.76
N PHE A 67 10.00 -5.97 -5.00
CA PHE A 67 9.27 -5.61 -6.20
C PHE A 67 8.42 -4.37 -5.96
N ALA A 68 8.30 -3.53 -6.95
CA ALA A 68 7.38 -2.39 -6.91
C ALA A 68 5.93 -2.87 -7.02
N LEU A 69 5.11 -2.53 -6.04
CA LEU A 69 3.66 -2.46 -6.24
C LEU A 69 3.36 -1.10 -6.89
N PRO A 70 2.96 -1.06 -8.18
CA PRO A 70 2.82 0.19 -8.93
C PRO A 70 1.86 1.18 -8.28
N ALA A 71 2.12 2.48 -8.41
CA ALA A 71 1.36 3.54 -7.76
C ALA A 71 -0.17 3.45 -7.93
N PRO A 72 -0.73 3.14 -9.13
CA PRO A 72 -2.17 2.98 -9.28
C PRO A 72 -2.75 1.85 -8.42
N CYS A 73 -1.97 0.78 -8.19
CA CYS A 73 -2.36 -0.35 -7.35
C CYS A 73 -2.07 -0.06 -5.87
N ALA A 74 -0.94 0.58 -5.57
CA ALA A 74 -0.54 0.95 -4.21
C ALA A 74 -1.53 1.96 -3.59
N GLY A 75 -2.00 2.95 -4.36
CA GLY A 75 -3.00 3.94 -3.95
C GLY A 75 -4.45 3.46 -4.04
N ALA A 76 -4.70 2.17 -4.19
CA ALA A 76 -6.05 1.63 -4.36
C ALA A 76 -6.74 1.28 -3.03
N GLY A 77 -8.04 0.94 -3.10
CA GLY A 77 -8.78 0.38 -1.96
C GLY A 77 -8.22 -0.97 -1.52
N ALA A 78 -8.54 -1.41 -0.29
CA ALA A 78 -7.95 -2.59 0.32
C ALA A 78 -8.05 -3.86 -0.55
N GLU A 79 -9.19 -4.08 -1.20
CA GLU A 79 -9.39 -5.23 -2.10
C GLU A 79 -8.45 -5.17 -3.31
N ALA A 80 -8.42 -4.06 -4.04
CA ALA A 80 -7.57 -3.91 -5.23
C ALA A 80 -6.08 -3.93 -4.86
N PHE A 81 -5.70 -3.32 -3.74
CA PHE A 81 -4.35 -3.38 -3.17
C PHE A 81 -3.93 -4.81 -2.87
N ALA A 82 -4.77 -5.58 -2.18
CA ALA A 82 -4.52 -6.98 -1.84
C ALA A 82 -4.37 -7.85 -3.09
N ARG A 83 -5.30 -7.72 -4.05
CA ARG A 83 -5.27 -8.44 -5.31
C ARG A 83 -3.99 -8.16 -6.10
N ALA A 84 -3.57 -6.90 -6.17
CA ALA A 84 -2.36 -6.51 -6.87
C ALA A 84 -1.10 -7.08 -6.20
N GLY A 85 -1.00 -7.01 -4.86
CA GLY A 85 0.13 -7.56 -4.12
C GLY A 85 0.21 -9.08 -4.22
N VAL A 86 -0.91 -9.80 -4.07
CA VAL A 86 -0.97 -11.26 -4.23
C VAL A 86 -0.61 -11.67 -5.66
N ARG A 87 -1.11 -10.93 -6.68
CA ARG A 87 -0.76 -11.16 -8.09
C ARG A 87 0.75 -11.08 -8.33
N LEU A 88 1.41 -10.03 -7.80
CA LEU A 88 2.86 -9.86 -7.94
C LEU A 88 3.63 -10.99 -7.26
N LEU A 89 3.30 -11.30 -6.02
CA LEU A 89 4.03 -12.31 -5.25
C LEU A 89 3.79 -13.72 -5.79
N SER A 90 2.58 -14.04 -6.22
CA SER A 90 2.29 -15.30 -6.91
C SER A 90 3.07 -15.41 -8.22
N ALA A 91 3.12 -14.34 -9.02
CA ALA A 91 3.87 -14.31 -10.26
C ALA A 91 5.39 -14.40 -10.05
N ALA A 92 5.90 -13.97 -8.89
CA ALA A 92 7.30 -14.13 -8.47
C ALA A 92 7.61 -15.54 -7.92
N GLY A 93 6.61 -16.44 -7.80
CA GLY A 93 6.77 -17.79 -7.31
C GLY A 93 6.66 -17.95 -5.78
N CYS A 94 6.06 -16.98 -5.08
CA CYS A 94 5.82 -17.13 -3.63
C CYS A 94 4.78 -18.23 -3.34
N ASP A 95 5.12 -19.13 -2.42
CA ASP A 95 4.26 -20.23 -1.94
C ASP A 95 3.51 -19.90 -0.64
N ALA A 96 3.86 -18.78 0.02
CA ALA A 96 3.17 -18.31 1.21
C ALA A 96 3.09 -16.78 1.22
N LEU A 97 2.04 -16.23 1.86
CA LEU A 97 1.88 -14.80 2.14
C LEU A 97 1.90 -14.57 3.66
N VAL A 98 2.90 -13.82 4.14
CA VAL A 98 3.08 -13.50 5.56
C VAL A 98 2.57 -12.08 5.83
N PHE A 99 1.60 -11.93 6.72
CA PHE A 99 0.98 -10.63 7.00
C PHE A 99 0.57 -10.49 8.47
N GLY A 100 0.49 -9.26 8.98
CA GLY A 100 0.03 -8.98 10.34
C GLY A 100 -1.50 -8.92 10.44
N ALA A 101 -2.07 -9.52 11.49
CA ALA A 101 -3.49 -9.44 11.81
C ALA A 101 -3.69 -9.23 13.32
N GLU A 102 -4.81 -8.61 13.71
CA GLU A 102 -5.22 -8.54 15.12
C GLU A 102 -5.71 -9.92 15.62
N THR A 103 -6.27 -10.72 14.71
CA THR A 103 -6.67 -12.11 14.96
C THR A 103 -5.88 -13.00 14.02
N PRO A 104 -4.71 -13.54 14.44
CA PRO A 104 -3.82 -14.31 13.58
C PRO A 104 -4.27 -15.78 13.44
N ASP A 105 -5.53 -15.99 13.06
CA ASP A 105 -6.13 -17.29 12.78
C ASP A 105 -6.38 -17.44 11.28
N ALA A 106 -5.53 -18.20 10.60
CA ALA A 106 -5.63 -18.42 9.16
C ALA A 106 -6.94 -19.07 8.75
N ALA A 107 -7.45 -20.03 9.53
CA ALA A 107 -8.69 -20.75 9.20
C ALA A 107 -9.89 -19.80 9.29
N LEU A 108 -9.96 -18.98 10.33
CA LEU A 108 -11.03 -18.00 10.55
C LEU A 108 -11.00 -16.90 9.48
N LEU A 109 -9.81 -16.37 9.13
CA LEU A 109 -9.64 -15.36 8.07
C LEU A 109 -10.03 -15.92 6.70
N MET A 110 -9.66 -17.16 6.40
CA MET A 110 -10.04 -17.85 5.15
C MET A 110 -11.55 -18.13 5.11
N GLN A 111 -12.17 -18.47 6.24
CA GLN A 111 -13.62 -18.63 6.32
C GLN A 111 -14.34 -17.31 6.03
N ALA A 112 -13.91 -16.20 6.65
CA ALA A 112 -14.44 -14.87 6.35
C ALA A 112 -14.29 -14.51 4.87
N ALA A 113 -13.13 -14.80 4.28
CA ALA A 113 -12.88 -14.55 2.86
C ALA A 113 -13.85 -15.33 1.95
N ARG A 114 -14.13 -16.61 2.24
CA ARG A 114 -15.10 -17.41 1.48
C ARG A 114 -16.51 -16.84 1.59
N VAL A 115 -16.94 -16.42 2.78
CA VAL A 115 -18.24 -15.75 2.96
C VAL A 115 -18.32 -14.50 2.10
N LEU A 116 -17.30 -13.63 2.11
CA LEU A 116 -17.30 -12.40 1.31
C LEU A 116 -17.26 -12.63 -0.21
N LEU A 117 -16.86 -13.81 -0.66
CA LEU A 117 -16.85 -14.18 -2.08
C LEU A 117 -18.17 -14.84 -2.56
N CYS A 118 -19.02 -15.32 -1.66
CA CYS A 118 -20.23 -16.02 -2.05
C CYS A 118 -21.30 -15.06 -2.65
N ALA A 119 -22.23 -15.65 -3.42
CA ALA A 119 -23.32 -14.90 -4.06
C ALA A 119 -24.28 -14.28 -3.03
N ASP A 120 -24.57 -15.04 -1.96
CA ASP A 120 -25.50 -14.61 -0.90
C ASP A 120 -24.99 -13.39 -0.16
N TYR A 121 -23.68 -13.27 0.06
CA TYR A 121 -23.07 -12.07 0.64
C TYR A 121 -23.31 -10.84 -0.25
N ARG A 122 -23.13 -10.98 -1.57
CA ARG A 122 -23.38 -9.85 -2.48
C ARG A 122 -24.84 -9.37 -2.42
N ALA A 123 -25.78 -10.31 -2.33
CA ALA A 123 -27.20 -10.00 -2.18
C ALA A 123 -27.49 -9.32 -0.82
N ALA A 124 -26.95 -9.89 0.28
CA ALA A 124 -27.10 -9.32 1.63
C ALA A 124 -26.48 -7.92 1.73
N LEU A 125 -25.27 -7.72 1.19
CA LEU A 125 -24.62 -6.41 1.17
C LEU A 125 -25.46 -5.36 0.40
N LYS A 126 -26.01 -5.74 -0.75
CA LYS A 126 -26.87 -4.87 -1.55
C LYS A 126 -28.13 -4.47 -0.77
N ALA A 127 -28.75 -5.40 -0.06
CA ALA A 127 -29.90 -5.14 0.81
C ALA A 127 -29.53 -4.16 1.94
N GLN A 128 -28.44 -4.40 2.67
CA GLN A 128 -27.98 -3.51 3.74
C GLN A 128 -27.67 -2.07 3.25
N LEU A 129 -27.12 -1.93 2.04
CA LEU A 129 -26.88 -0.62 1.44
C LEU A 129 -28.18 0.08 1.04
N ALA A 130 -29.19 -0.68 0.58
CA ALA A 130 -30.52 -0.13 0.23
C ALA A 130 -31.32 0.29 1.48
N ASP A 131 -31.18 -0.44 2.59
CA ASP A 131 -31.84 -0.14 3.87
C ASP A 131 -31.20 1.05 4.63
N GLY A 132 -30.27 1.78 4.00
CA GLY A 132 -29.70 2.99 4.55
C GLY A 132 -28.57 2.76 5.54
N ALA A 133 -27.81 1.69 5.42
CA ALA A 133 -26.61 1.48 6.24
C ALA A 133 -25.72 2.72 6.27
N ARG A 134 -25.21 3.05 7.46
CA ARG A 134 -24.47 4.29 7.74
C ARG A 134 -23.27 4.51 6.80
N ASN A 135 -22.56 3.43 6.46
CA ASN A 135 -21.47 3.43 5.51
C ASN A 135 -21.21 2.00 5.01
N PHE A 136 -20.31 1.87 4.02
CA PHE A 136 -19.96 0.58 3.44
C PHE A 136 -19.41 -0.44 4.46
N ALA A 137 -18.60 -0.03 5.43
CA ALA A 137 -18.05 -0.93 6.44
C ALA A 137 -19.16 -1.50 7.34
N ALA A 138 -20.09 -0.67 7.77
CA ALA A 138 -21.25 -1.11 8.56
C ALA A 138 -22.18 -2.05 7.75
N ALA A 139 -22.44 -1.75 6.47
CA ALA A 139 -23.21 -2.62 5.59
C ALA A 139 -22.53 -3.98 5.40
N ARG A 140 -21.21 -3.99 5.21
CA ARG A 140 -20.40 -5.20 5.07
C ARG A 140 -20.48 -6.10 6.30
N GLN A 141 -20.32 -5.52 7.49
CA GLN A 141 -20.42 -6.21 8.77
C GLN A 141 -21.83 -6.78 8.99
N ALA A 142 -22.88 -5.97 8.79
CA ALA A 142 -24.26 -6.39 8.94
C ALA A 142 -24.62 -7.54 7.95
N ALA A 143 -24.11 -7.50 6.72
CA ALA A 143 -24.32 -8.56 5.75
C ALA A 143 -23.66 -9.89 6.20
N VAL A 144 -22.47 -9.84 6.80
CA VAL A 144 -21.81 -11.05 7.34
C VAL A 144 -22.53 -11.56 8.56
N GLU A 145 -22.99 -10.70 9.48
CA GLU A 145 -23.78 -11.10 10.65
C GLU A 145 -25.09 -11.76 10.24
N ALA A 146 -25.77 -11.24 9.22
CA ALA A 146 -27.02 -11.81 8.71
C ALA A 146 -26.84 -13.22 8.11
N LEU A 147 -25.68 -13.51 7.49
CA LEU A 147 -25.37 -14.79 6.88
C LEU A 147 -24.78 -15.80 7.86
N CYS A 148 -24.07 -15.33 8.87
CA CYS A 148 -23.32 -16.16 9.81
C CYS A 148 -23.59 -15.68 11.26
N PRO A 149 -24.85 -15.71 11.72
CA PRO A 149 -25.22 -15.14 13.00
C PRO A 149 -24.52 -15.86 14.16
N GLY A 150 -24.07 -15.07 15.15
CA GLY A 150 -23.41 -15.58 16.34
C GLY A 150 -22.01 -16.15 16.11
N THR A 151 -21.43 -15.95 14.92
CA THR A 151 -20.01 -16.31 14.63
C THR A 151 -19.10 -15.11 14.84
N PRO A 152 -17.78 -15.31 15.05
CA PRO A 152 -16.84 -14.21 15.18
C PRO A 152 -16.52 -13.49 13.85
N LEU A 153 -17.10 -13.92 12.72
CA LEU A 153 -16.73 -13.44 11.38
C LEU A 153 -17.04 -11.97 11.17
N ALA A 154 -18.20 -11.49 11.63
CA ALA A 154 -18.55 -10.07 11.54
C ALA A 154 -17.63 -9.20 12.39
N ALA A 155 -17.26 -9.64 13.60
CA ALA A 155 -16.36 -8.92 14.51
C ALA A 155 -14.93 -8.82 13.95
N LEU A 156 -14.48 -9.77 13.11
CA LEU A 156 -13.18 -9.65 12.43
C LEU A 156 -13.08 -8.36 11.59
N LEU A 157 -14.19 -7.95 10.99
CA LEU A 157 -14.24 -6.81 10.07
C LEU A 157 -14.22 -5.44 10.78
N ASP A 158 -14.30 -5.40 12.12
CA ASP A 158 -14.15 -4.16 12.90
C ASP A 158 -12.71 -3.67 12.99
N LYS A 159 -11.75 -4.57 12.82
CA LYS A 159 -10.34 -4.27 12.97
C LYS A 159 -9.68 -4.00 11.63
N PRO A 160 -8.93 -2.89 11.48
CA PRO A 160 -8.41 -2.47 10.18
C PRO A 160 -7.41 -3.46 9.57
N ASN A 161 -6.57 -4.15 10.37
CA ASN A 161 -5.62 -5.11 9.83
C ASN A 161 -6.28 -6.46 9.54
N ASN A 162 -7.27 -6.87 10.32
CA ASN A 162 -8.10 -8.03 9.98
C ASN A 162 -8.87 -7.79 8.67
N ASN A 163 -9.40 -6.58 8.44
CA ASN A 163 -10.01 -6.24 7.15
C ASN A 163 -9.05 -6.47 5.99
N LEU A 164 -7.81 -5.97 6.10
CA LEU A 164 -6.79 -6.16 5.06
C LEU A 164 -6.38 -7.64 4.95
N ALA A 165 -6.26 -8.35 6.08
CA ALA A 165 -5.96 -9.78 6.12
C ALA A 165 -7.02 -10.62 5.38
N VAL A 166 -8.31 -10.30 5.58
CA VAL A 166 -9.41 -10.94 4.85
C VAL A 166 -9.35 -10.64 3.36
N GLU A 167 -8.98 -9.41 2.95
CA GLU A 167 -8.78 -9.09 1.53
C GLU A 167 -7.59 -9.86 0.93
N TYR A 168 -6.51 -10.08 1.69
CA TYR A 168 -5.42 -10.97 1.25
C TYR A 168 -5.90 -12.40 1.06
N CYS A 169 -6.68 -12.93 2.00
CA CYS A 169 -7.25 -14.28 1.90
C CYS A 169 -8.22 -14.40 0.70
N LYS A 170 -9.03 -13.39 0.42
CA LYS A 170 -9.87 -13.34 -0.79
C LYS A 170 -9.02 -13.40 -2.05
N ALA A 171 -7.99 -12.55 -2.13
CA ALA A 171 -7.09 -12.50 -3.28
C ALA A 171 -6.34 -13.82 -3.49
N ILE A 172 -5.94 -14.52 -2.41
CA ILE A 172 -5.34 -15.86 -2.47
C ILE A 172 -6.34 -16.86 -3.08
N LEU A 173 -7.58 -16.89 -2.59
CA LEU A 173 -8.60 -17.79 -3.10
C LEU A 173 -8.88 -17.61 -4.60
N GLU A 174 -8.85 -16.34 -5.08
CA GLU A 174 -9.18 -16.03 -6.47
C GLU A 174 -7.99 -16.13 -7.43
N LEU A 175 -6.78 -15.76 -6.99
CA LEU A 175 -5.63 -15.55 -7.89
C LEU A 175 -4.48 -16.53 -7.66
N ALA A 176 -4.35 -17.08 -6.47
CA ALA A 176 -3.20 -17.88 -6.07
C ALA A 176 -3.61 -18.99 -5.06
N PRO A 177 -4.55 -19.89 -5.41
CA PRO A 177 -5.13 -20.85 -4.45
C PRO A 177 -4.12 -21.83 -3.83
N ALA A 178 -2.93 -21.96 -4.42
CA ALA A 178 -1.83 -22.76 -3.85
C ALA A 178 -1.00 -21.98 -2.82
N MET A 179 -1.14 -20.66 -2.71
CA MET A 179 -0.41 -19.83 -1.75
C MET A 179 -0.99 -20.00 -0.34
N THR A 180 -0.14 -20.26 0.64
CA THR A 180 -0.55 -20.42 2.04
C THR A 180 -0.61 -19.07 2.76
N PRO A 181 -1.75 -18.66 3.35
CA PRO A 181 -1.82 -17.48 4.22
C PRO A 181 -1.16 -17.77 5.57
N VAL A 182 -0.26 -16.88 6.01
CA VAL A 182 0.48 -16.98 7.26
C VAL A 182 0.28 -15.69 8.06
N PRO A 183 -0.82 -15.57 8.83
CA PRO A 183 -1.06 -14.40 9.68
C PRO A 183 -0.14 -14.42 10.89
N LEU A 184 0.46 -13.27 11.19
CA LEU A 184 1.27 -13.02 12.39
C LEU A 184 0.51 -12.13 13.37
N PRO A 185 0.66 -12.32 14.70
CA PRO A 185 0.15 -11.37 15.66
C PRO A 185 0.85 -10.02 15.48
N ARG A 186 0.11 -8.93 15.59
CA ARG A 186 0.74 -7.61 15.57
C ARG A 186 1.54 -7.36 16.84
N GLN A 187 2.78 -6.92 16.67
CA GLN A 187 3.61 -6.43 17.76
C GLN A 187 3.45 -4.92 17.90
N GLY A 188 3.25 -4.45 19.13
CA GLY A 188 3.29 -3.03 19.46
C GLY A 188 1.94 -2.36 19.70
N ALA A 189 2.00 -1.45 20.70
CA ALA A 189 0.97 -0.54 21.17
C ALA A 189 -0.16 -1.15 22.00
N ASP A 190 0.15 -1.92 23.00
CA ASP A 190 -0.61 -1.82 24.27
C ASP A 190 -0.12 -0.55 24.98
N HIS A 191 -0.97 0.47 24.97
CA HIS A 191 -0.72 1.71 25.66
C HIS A 191 -0.65 1.43 27.17
N GLY A 192 0.54 1.56 27.78
CA GLY A 192 0.68 1.61 29.22
C GLY A 192 1.61 0.58 29.90
N GLN A 193 2.29 -0.30 29.19
CA GLN A 193 3.35 -1.11 29.82
C GLN A 193 4.68 -0.35 29.83
N GLU A 194 5.30 -0.22 31.00
CA GLU A 194 6.70 0.18 31.13
C GLU A 194 7.57 -0.87 30.46
N LEU A 195 8.22 -0.48 29.37
CA LEU A 195 9.13 -1.35 28.63
C LEU A 195 10.46 -1.44 29.41
N ALA A 196 11.04 -2.63 29.48
CA ALA A 196 12.41 -2.79 29.96
C ALA A 196 13.35 -1.86 29.17
N PRO A 197 14.43 -1.32 29.79
CA PRO A 197 15.34 -0.35 29.16
C PRO A 197 15.88 -0.78 27.80
N ASP A 198 16.09 -2.09 27.59
CA ASP A 198 16.65 -2.70 26.37
C ASP A 198 15.59 -3.33 25.47
N ALA A 199 14.28 -3.14 25.76
CA ALA A 199 13.23 -3.73 24.96
C ALA A 199 13.11 -3.03 23.60
N VAL A 200 12.96 -3.83 22.52
CA VAL A 200 12.70 -3.32 21.19
C VAL A 200 11.39 -2.53 21.20
N ARG A 201 11.47 -1.23 20.86
CA ARG A 201 10.31 -0.34 20.84
C ARG A 201 9.56 -0.46 19.52
N PHE A 202 8.26 -0.57 19.62
CA PHE A 202 7.36 -0.59 18.47
C PHE A 202 6.52 0.69 18.43
N ALA A 203 6.33 1.23 17.24
CA ALA A 203 5.43 2.36 17.00
C ALA A 203 4.70 2.17 15.69
N SER A 204 3.51 2.77 15.56
CA SER A 204 2.82 2.78 14.28
C SER A 204 3.51 3.71 13.27
N ALA A 205 3.44 3.37 11.98
CA ALA A 205 4.00 4.21 10.92
C ALA A 205 3.49 5.67 10.97
N SER A 206 2.20 5.87 11.34
CA SER A 206 1.65 7.22 11.51
C SER A 206 2.27 8.00 12.67
N ALA A 207 2.59 7.34 13.78
CA ALA A 207 3.31 7.97 14.89
C ALA A 207 4.74 8.35 14.47
N LEU A 208 5.42 7.46 13.74
CA LEU A 208 6.78 7.71 13.25
C LEU A 208 6.84 8.88 12.26
N ARG A 209 5.85 9.02 11.37
CA ARG A 209 5.78 10.20 10.48
C ARG A 209 5.61 11.51 11.26
N LYS A 210 4.83 11.50 12.33
CA LYS A 210 4.71 12.70 13.21
C LYS A 210 6.03 13.02 13.93
N LEU A 211 6.70 12.00 14.46
CA LEU A 211 8.02 12.18 15.08
C LEU A 211 9.05 12.70 14.09
N TRP A 212 9.04 12.20 12.86
CA TRP A 212 9.92 12.68 11.79
C TRP A 212 9.72 14.18 11.50
N GLN A 213 8.47 14.65 11.45
CA GLN A 213 8.17 16.07 11.21
C GLN A 213 8.71 17.01 12.29
N THR A 214 8.81 16.54 13.54
CA THR A 214 9.26 17.37 14.67
C THR A 214 10.75 17.27 14.95
N GLY A 215 11.38 16.13 14.70
CA GLY A 215 12.78 15.89 15.10
C GLY A 215 13.58 15.06 14.10
N GLY A 216 13.08 14.87 12.87
CA GLY A 216 13.83 14.23 11.80
C GLY A 216 14.15 12.76 12.05
N ALA A 217 15.25 12.30 11.45
CA ALA A 217 15.68 10.91 11.51
C ALA A 217 16.01 10.43 12.95
N ASP A 218 16.54 11.31 13.79
CA ASP A 218 16.94 10.95 15.16
C ASP A 218 15.72 10.75 16.07
N ALA A 219 14.62 11.44 15.83
CA ALA A 219 13.39 11.24 16.60
C ALA A 219 12.76 9.85 16.41
N VAL A 220 13.02 9.18 15.30
CA VAL A 220 12.53 7.83 15.01
C VAL A 220 13.53 6.73 15.38
N ALA A 221 14.77 7.09 15.76
CA ALA A 221 15.85 6.14 16.05
C ALA A 221 15.47 5.00 17.01
N PRO A 222 14.71 5.22 18.12
CA PRO A 222 14.35 4.13 19.05
C PRO A 222 13.42 3.07 18.42
N TYR A 223 12.79 3.36 17.29
CA TYR A 223 11.74 2.55 16.67
C TYR A 223 12.16 1.90 15.36
N VAL A 224 13.39 2.12 14.93
CA VAL A 224 13.93 1.57 13.68
C VAL A 224 15.17 0.71 13.98
N PRO A 225 15.45 -0.33 13.17
CA PRO A 225 16.68 -1.10 13.35
C PRO A 225 17.91 -0.19 13.24
N GLU A 226 18.92 -0.43 14.07
CA GLU A 226 20.15 0.35 14.08
C GLU A 226 20.82 0.40 12.71
N ALA A 227 20.82 -0.72 11.98
CA ALA A 227 21.38 -0.83 10.64
C ALA A 227 20.65 0.01 9.57
N VAL A 228 19.41 0.45 9.85
CA VAL A 228 18.59 1.29 8.94
C VAL A 228 18.78 2.78 9.21
N LEU A 229 19.11 3.15 10.45
CA LEU A 229 19.21 4.54 10.87
C LEU A 229 20.19 5.40 10.03
N PRO A 230 21.38 4.89 9.59
CA PRO A 230 22.26 5.63 8.72
C PRO A 230 21.59 6.08 7.41
N PHE A 231 20.74 5.24 6.80
CA PHE A 231 20.01 5.57 5.57
C PHE A 231 19.00 6.69 5.79
N TYR A 232 18.38 6.72 6.97
CA TYR A 232 17.42 7.75 7.35
C TYR A 232 18.11 9.10 7.61
N ARG A 233 19.25 9.08 8.29
CA ARG A 233 20.08 10.28 8.50
C ARG A 233 20.60 10.86 7.18
N GLU A 234 21.06 9.99 6.28
CA GLU A 234 21.49 10.38 4.92
C GLU A 234 20.34 11.05 4.17
N ALA A 235 19.15 10.42 4.14
CA ALA A 235 17.97 10.96 3.47
C ALA A 235 17.52 12.30 4.09
N PHE A 236 17.53 12.40 5.42
CA PHE A 236 17.15 13.62 6.12
C PHE A 236 18.12 14.77 5.81
N ALA A 237 19.42 14.53 5.89
CA ALA A 237 20.46 15.53 5.61
C ALA A 237 20.41 16.01 4.15
N ALA A 238 20.09 15.13 3.20
CA ALA A 238 19.92 15.46 1.79
C ALA A 238 18.58 16.10 1.44
N GLY A 239 17.64 16.20 2.39
CA GLY A 239 16.27 16.66 2.11
C GLY A 239 15.45 15.66 1.26
N GLN A 240 15.85 14.38 1.22
CA GLN A 240 15.21 13.32 0.46
C GLN A 240 14.10 12.65 1.29
N TYR A 241 13.09 13.43 1.63
CA TYR A 241 11.86 13.00 2.30
C TYR A 241 10.70 13.88 1.85
N THR A 242 9.48 13.39 1.96
CA THR A 242 8.28 14.12 1.52
C THR A 242 8.04 15.35 2.40
N ASP A 243 7.93 16.52 1.77
CA ASP A 243 7.34 17.73 2.33
C ASP A 243 5.82 17.66 2.09
N PHE A 244 5.06 17.29 3.13
CA PHE A 244 3.62 17.08 3.01
C PHE A 244 2.83 18.36 2.73
N ASP A 245 3.34 19.52 3.11
CA ASP A 245 2.72 20.81 2.78
C ASP A 245 2.92 21.16 1.30
N ALA A 246 4.12 20.91 0.78
CA ALA A 246 4.39 21.03 -0.65
C ALA A 246 3.55 20.04 -1.45
N ALA A 247 3.46 18.77 -1.01
CA ALA A 247 2.66 17.75 -1.65
C ALA A 247 1.17 18.14 -1.73
N GLY A 248 0.60 18.63 -0.64
CA GLY A 248 -0.79 19.10 -0.62
C GLY A 248 -1.06 20.27 -1.57
N ARG A 249 -0.13 21.24 -1.65
CA ARG A 249 -0.23 22.36 -2.61
C ARG A 249 -0.09 21.89 -4.06
N CYS A 250 0.84 20.99 -4.34
CA CYS A 250 1.05 20.45 -5.67
C CYS A 250 -0.18 19.62 -6.12
N GLU A 251 -0.75 18.79 -5.24
CA GLU A 251 -1.97 18.04 -5.53
C GLU A 251 -3.14 18.97 -5.87
N LEU A 252 -3.37 20.01 -5.04
CA LEU A 252 -4.42 20.99 -5.28
C LEU A 252 -4.19 21.78 -6.59
N ALA A 253 -2.94 22.11 -6.92
CA ALA A 253 -2.61 22.77 -8.19
C ALA A 253 -2.93 21.88 -9.40
N LEU A 254 -2.59 20.57 -9.35
CA LEU A 254 -2.95 19.61 -10.39
C LEU A 254 -4.47 19.46 -10.52
N LEU A 255 -5.19 19.35 -9.41
CA LEU A 255 -6.65 19.29 -9.41
C LEU A 255 -7.28 20.52 -10.06
N ARG A 256 -6.80 21.73 -9.71
CA ARG A 256 -7.28 22.99 -10.30
C ARG A 256 -6.98 23.08 -11.80
N SER A 257 -5.79 22.62 -12.25
CA SER A 257 -5.45 22.60 -13.67
C SER A 257 -6.34 21.65 -14.48
N ARG A 258 -6.86 20.60 -13.85
CA ARG A 258 -7.78 19.62 -14.47
C ARG A 258 -9.26 20.01 -14.32
N CYS A 259 -9.58 21.01 -13.49
CA CYS A 259 -10.94 21.48 -13.25
C CYS A 259 -11.46 22.35 -14.38
N VAL A 260 -11.47 21.81 -15.61
CA VAL A 260 -11.84 22.46 -16.87
C VAL A 260 -12.93 21.64 -17.58
N GLY A 261 -13.83 22.34 -18.29
CA GLY A 261 -14.96 21.70 -19.00
C GLY A 261 -16.20 21.54 -18.13
N GLN A 262 -17.20 20.81 -18.64
CA GLN A 262 -18.51 20.66 -17.98
C GLN A 262 -18.53 19.63 -16.86
N THR A 263 -17.74 18.54 -17.00
CA THR A 263 -17.62 17.44 -16.03
C THR A 263 -16.17 16.98 -15.90
N PRO A 264 -15.30 17.80 -15.26
CA PRO A 264 -13.84 17.66 -15.34
C PRO A 264 -13.30 16.36 -14.76
N PHE A 265 -14.04 15.72 -13.84
CA PHE A 265 -13.58 14.51 -13.14
C PHE A 265 -14.41 13.25 -13.44
N ALA A 266 -15.27 13.28 -14.49
CA ALA A 266 -16.16 12.16 -14.79
C ALA A 266 -15.44 10.86 -15.18
N ALA A 267 -14.25 10.95 -15.79
CA ALA A 267 -13.44 9.80 -16.19
C ALA A 267 -12.50 9.26 -15.09
N VAL A 268 -12.47 9.88 -13.92
CA VAL A 268 -11.58 9.45 -12.83
C VAL A 268 -12.05 8.10 -12.28
N ARG A 269 -11.16 7.14 -12.16
CA ARG A 269 -11.48 5.79 -11.68
C ARG A 269 -12.16 5.85 -10.29
N GLY A 270 -13.15 4.98 -10.11
CA GLY A 270 -13.90 4.89 -8.85
C GLY A 270 -14.85 6.06 -8.56
N VAL A 271 -15.05 6.96 -9.53
CA VAL A 271 -16.12 7.97 -9.49
C VAL A 271 -17.46 7.29 -9.69
N SER A 272 -18.41 7.62 -8.84
CA SER A 272 -19.78 7.12 -8.90
C SER A 272 -20.70 8.06 -8.12
N GLU A 273 -22.00 8.01 -8.40
CA GLU A 273 -23.04 8.67 -7.58
C GLU A 273 -22.84 10.19 -7.43
N GLY A 274 -22.32 10.88 -8.44
CA GLY A 274 -22.10 12.33 -8.43
C GLY A 274 -20.86 12.79 -7.66
N LEU A 275 -19.92 11.89 -7.38
CA LEU A 275 -18.64 12.23 -6.73
C LEU A 275 -17.81 13.19 -7.57
N GLU A 276 -17.91 13.16 -8.91
CA GLU A 276 -17.26 14.09 -9.83
C GLU A 276 -17.67 15.55 -9.54
N HIS A 277 -18.95 15.81 -9.37
CA HIS A 277 -19.48 17.14 -9.04
C HIS A 277 -19.11 17.58 -7.62
N ARG A 278 -19.06 16.62 -6.69
CA ARG A 278 -18.62 16.89 -5.32
C ARG A 278 -17.13 17.27 -5.30
N LEU A 279 -16.29 16.54 -6.04
CA LEU A 279 -14.86 16.83 -6.18
C LEU A 279 -14.64 18.18 -6.83
N GLU A 280 -15.35 18.49 -7.91
CA GLU A 280 -15.26 19.78 -8.58
C GLU A 280 -15.57 20.95 -7.64
N ARG A 281 -16.70 20.87 -6.92
CA ARG A 281 -17.09 21.92 -5.95
C ARG A 281 -16.04 22.09 -4.84
N ALA A 282 -15.52 20.98 -4.31
CA ALA A 282 -14.49 21.00 -3.28
C ALA A 282 -13.18 21.65 -3.79
N VAL A 283 -12.72 21.28 -5.00
CA VAL A 283 -11.51 21.86 -5.63
C VAL A 283 -11.66 23.37 -5.83
N ARG A 284 -12.84 23.83 -6.27
CA ARG A 284 -13.11 25.26 -6.48
C ARG A 284 -13.15 26.07 -5.18
N ALA A 285 -13.64 25.46 -4.10
CA ALA A 285 -13.84 26.15 -2.81
C ALA A 285 -12.58 26.13 -1.92
N SER A 286 -11.74 25.08 -2.01
CA SER A 286 -10.64 24.86 -1.07
C SER A 286 -9.39 25.62 -1.46
N THR A 287 -8.69 26.15 -0.45
CA THR A 287 -7.39 26.82 -0.57
C THR A 287 -6.25 25.97 -0.02
N THR A 288 -6.58 24.97 0.81
CA THR A 288 -5.65 23.99 1.36
C THR A 288 -6.09 22.57 1.06
N HIS A 289 -5.16 21.61 1.12
CA HIS A 289 -5.44 20.20 0.97
C HIS A 289 -6.32 19.65 2.11
N GLU A 290 -6.15 20.15 3.34
CA GLU A 290 -6.98 19.77 4.47
C GLU A 290 -8.44 20.20 4.27
N GLU A 291 -8.69 21.46 3.85
CA GLU A 291 -10.03 21.94 3.50
C GLU A 291 -10.68 21.12 2.39
N LEU A 292 -9.90 20.74 1.37
CA LEU A 292 -10.36 19.85 0.30
C LEU A 292 -10.87 18.53 0.86
N LEU A 293 -10.06 17.86 1.69
CA LEU A 293 -10.43 16.58 2.27
C LEU A 293 -11.58 16.68 3.26
N ASP A 294 -11.65 17.75 4.04
CA ASP A 294 -12.77 18.00 4.97
C ASP A 294 -14.10 18.19 4.22
N THR A 295 -14.06 18.96 3.12
CA THR A 295 -15.23 19.18 2.25
C THR A 295 -15.69 17.89 1.56
N LEU A 296 -14.76 17.03 1.17
CA LEU A 296 -15.05 15.76 0.50
C LEU A 296 -15.57 14.68 1.46
N THR A 297 -15.07 14.67 2.70
CA THR A 297 -15.36 13.61 3.67
C THR A 297 -16.79 13.68 4.19
N THR A 298 -17.44 12.53 4.28
CA THR A 298 -18.76 12.36 4.92
C THR A 298 -18.82 11.03 5.64
N VAL A 299 -19.91 10.79 6.37
CA VAL A 299 -20.17 9.46 6.98
C VAL A 299 -20.19 8.36 5.91
N ARG A 300 -20.74 8.64 4.72
CA ARG A 300 -20.80 7.70 3.58
C ARG A 300 -19.44 7.55 2.88
N TYR A 301 -18.66 8.62 2.80
CA TYR A 301 -17.38 8.68 2.09
C TYR A 301 -16.22 8.98 3.06
N PRO A 302 -15.59 7.93 3.63
CA PRO A 302 -14.49 8.10 4.58
C PRO A 302 -13.29 8.85 3.97
N ARG A 303 -12.57 9.60 4.80
CA ARG A 303 -11.44 10.45 4.42
C ARG A 303 -10.39 9.73 3.56
N ALA A 304 -10.05 8.47 3.89
CA ALA A 304 -9.09 7.70 3.10
C ALA A 304 -9.57 7.41 1.67
N ARG A 305 -10.89 7.16 1.48
CA ARG A 305 -11.48 7.01 0.14
C ARG A 305 -11.41 8.32 -0.64
N MET A 306 -11.72 9.44 0.00
CA MET A 306 -11.72 10.75 -0.64
C MET A 306 -10.30 11.21 -0.98
N ARG A 307 -9.31 10.91 -0.14
CA ARG A 307 -7.90 11.16 -0.45
C ARG A 307 -7.43 10.38 -1.69
N ARG A 308 -7.77 9.10 -1.78
CA ARG A 308 -7.44 8.31 -2.99
C ARG A 308 -8.11 8.88 -4.24
N LEU A 309 -9.38 9.25 -4.15
CA LEU A 309 -10.11 9.84 -5.28
C LEU A 309 -9.47 11.17 -5.73
N ALA A 310 -9.11 12.05 -4.79
CA ALA A 310 -8.45 13.32 -5.10
C ALA A 310 -7.06 13.08 -5.74
N MET A 311 -6.28 12.15 -5.22
CA MET A 311 -4.99 11.78 -5.79
C MET A 311 -5.12 11.14 -7.17
N ASP A 312 -6.07 10.22 -7.38
CA ASP A 312 -6.34 9.64 -8.69
C ASP A 312 -6.75 10.71 -9.71
N ALA A 313 -7.58 11.66 -9.30
CA ALA A 313 -7.94 12.81 -10.13
C ALA A 313 -6.75 13.73 -10.44
N ALA A 314 -5.90 14.02 -9.44
CA ALA A 314 -4.70 14.83 -9.63
C ALA A 314 -3.70 14.19 -10.58
N LEU A 315 -3.50 12.86 -10.48
CA LEU A 315 -2.59 12.10 -11.35
C LEU A 315 -3.22 11.71 -12.70
N GLY A 316 -4.55 11.87 -12.86
CA GLY A 316 -5.26 11.52 -14.09
C GLY A 316 -5.46 10.03 -14.30
N TYR A 317 -5.69 9.29 -13.23
CA TYR A 317 -5.96 7.86 -13.28
C TYR A 317 -7.44 7.61 -13.63
N ASP A 318 -7.65 6.81 -14.65
CA ASP A 318 -8.96 6.42 -15.18
C ASP A 318 -9.16 4.90 -15.15
N ASP A 319 -10.34 4.43 -15.59
CA ASP A 319 -10.69 3.01 -15.62
C ASP A 319 -9.99 2.23 -16.77
N ALA A 320 -9.24 2.89 -17.65
CA ALA A 320 -8.44 2.22 -18.68
C ALA A 320 -7.12 1.65 -18.13
N LEU A 321 -6.75 1.99 -16.89
CA LEU A 321 -5.60 1.40 -16.22
C LEU A 321 -5.85 -0.09 -15.94
N PRO A 322 -4.82 -0.95 -16.12
CA PRO A 322 -4.93 -2.36 -15.76
C PRO A 322 -5.31 -2.54 -14.29
N ALA A 323 -6.31 -3.39 -14.02
CA ALA A 323 -6.76 -3.67 -12.66
C ALA A 323 -5.70 -4.42 -11.81
N LEU A 324 -4.79 -5.15 -12.46
CA LEU A 324 -3.70 -5.89 -11.82
C LEU A 324 -2.37 -5.53 -12.48
N PRO A 325 -1.24 -5.58 -11.71
CA PRO A 325 0.08 -5.34 -12.26
C PRO A 325 0.42 -6.35 -13.37
N PRO A 326 0.80 -5.87 -14.56
CA PRO A 326 1.12 -6.74 -15.70
C PRO A 326 2.60 -7.17 -15.76
N TYR A 327 3.43 -6.76 -14.80
CA TYR A 327 4.87 -7.00 -14.76
C TYR A 327 5.40 -7.06 -13.31
N LEU A 328 6.64 -7.52 -13.17
CA LEU A 328 7.45 -7.47 -11.95
C LEU A 328 8.58 -6.45 -12.13
N HIS A 329 8.44 -5.26 -11.54
CA HIS A 329 9.50 -4.27 -11.50
C HIS A 329 10.40 -4.52 -10.29
N LEU A 330 11.62 -5.00 -10.51
CA LEU A 330 12.59 -5.36 -9.48
C LEU A 330 13.38 -4.13 -9.02
N LEU A 331 13.14 -3.69 -7.80
CA LEU A 331 13.80 -2.53 -7.18
C LEU A 331 15.12 -2.91 -6.49
N GLY A 332 15.16 -4.09 -5.90
CA GLY A 332 16.31 -4.57 -5.19
C GLY A 332 16.33 -6.08 -5.00
N ALA A 333 17.52 -6.64 -4.89
CA ALA A 333 17.68 -8.08 -4.75
C ALA A 333 18.94 -8.48 -3.96
N ASN A 334 18.87 -9.66 -3.30
CA ASN A 334 20.03 -10.45 -2.95
C ASN A 334 20.51 -11.17 -4.21
N ARG A 335 21.79 -10.99 -4.59
CA ARG A 335 22.37 -11.59 -5.80
C ARG A 335 22.22 -13.12 -5.86
N GLU A 336 22.35 -13.80 -4.71
CA GLU A 336 22.27 -15.26 -4.61
C GLU A 336 20.86 -15.79 -4.91
N ALA A 337 19.81 -14.95 -4.75
CA ALA A 337 18.44 -15.34 -4.98
C ALA A 337 17.97 -15.15 -6.45
N LEU A 338 18.72 -14.44 -7.29
CA LEU A 338 18.30 -14.04 -8.65
C LEU A 338 17.90 -15.22 -9.55
N SER A 339 18.47 -16.41 -9.32
CA SER A 339 18.13 -17.61 -10.11
C SER A 339 16.65 -18.00 -9.98
N LEU A 340 15.99 -17.68 -8.87
CA LEU A 340 14.58 -17.98 -8.64
C LEU A 340 13.64 -17.19 -9.58
N LEU A 341 14.08 -16.02 -10.06
CA LEU A 341 13.28 -15.19 -10.97
C LEU A 341 13.13 -15.78 -12.38
N LYS A 342 13.87 -16.83 -12.71
CA LYS A 342 13.70 -17.57 -13.98
C LYS A 342 12.33 -18.27 -14.06
N GLU A 343 11.72 -18.56 -12.92
CA GLU A 343 10.41 -19.21 -12.81
C GLU A 343 9.25 -18.19 -12.70
N ALA A 344 9.52 -16.89 -12.85
CA ALA A 344 8.50 -15.85 -12.75
C ALA A 344 7.50 -15.93 -13.93
N HIS A 345 6.21 -15.72 -13.62
CA HIS A 345 5.12 -15.83 -14.59
C HIS A 345 4.70 -14.48 -15.22
N LEU A 346 5.43 -13.42 -14.96
CA LEU A 346 5.27 -12.10 -15.56
C LEU A 346 6.61 -11.58 -16.04
N PRO A 347 6.66 -10.64 -17.01
CA PRO A 347 7.89 -9.97 -17.38
C PRO A 347 8.60 -9.36 -16.16
N VAL A 348 9.90 -9.62 -16.00
CA VAL A 348 10.71 -9.12 -14.89
C VAL A 348 11.80 -8.20 -15.42
N SER A 349 11.85 -6.98 -14.90
CA SER A 349 12.95 -6.06 -15.19
C SER A 349 13.15 -5.05 -14.06
N HIS A 350 14.39 -4.56 -13.91
CA HIS A 350 14.69 -3.37 -13.09
C HIS A 350 14.53 -2.06 -13.89
N ALA A 351 14.45 -2.14 -15.21
CA ALA A 351 14.33 -0.99 -16.08
C ALA A 351 12.87 -0.81 -16.52
N LEU A 352 12.21 0.25 -16.04
CA LEU A 352 10.81 0.56 -16.37
C LEU A 352 10.57 0.67 -17.88
N MET A 353 11.53 1.20 -18.64
CA MET A 353 11.36 1.34 -20.09
C MET A 353 11.28 -0.02 -20.80
N ARG A 354 12.03 -1.03 -20.36
CA ARG A 354 11.87 -2.39 -20.89
C ARG A 354 10.50 -2.97 -20.61
N LEU A 355 9.98 -2.75 -19.39
CA LEU A 355 8.62 -3.18 -19.03
C LEU A 355 7.55 -2.44 -19.84
N LYS A 356 7.78 -1.17 -20.14
CA LYS A 356 6.87 -0.36 -20.97
C LYS A 356 6.71 -0.93 -22.38
N ASP A 357 7.76 -1.48 -22.95
CA ASP A 357 7.81 -1.99 -24.32
C ASP A 357 7.20 -3.40 -24.48
N GLU A 358 6.81 -4.08 -23.38
CA GLU A 358 6.27 -5.45 -23.42
C GLU A 358 4.88 -5.52 -24.08
N ASN A 359 3.96 -4.63 -23.71
CA ASN A 359 2.60 -4.55 -24.27
C ASN A 359 1.87 -3.29 -23.77
N ASP A 360 0.67 -3.03 -24.30
CA ASP A 360 -0.14 -1.85 -23.96
C ASP A 360 -0.51 -1.76 -22.47
N ALA A 361 -0.79 -2.88 -21.81
CA ALA A 361 -1.11 -2.88 -20.39
C ALA A 361 0.11 -2.46 -19.56
N CYS A 362 1.30 -2.98 -19.91
CA CYS A 362 2.57 -2.58 -19.31
C CYS A 362 2.85 -1.10 -19.57
N ALA A 363 2.66 -0.63 -20.81
CA ALA A 363 2.90 0.76 -21.19
C ALA A 363 2.04 1.74 -20.37
N ARG A 364 0.74 1.44 -20.19
CA ARG A 364 -0.18 2.27 -19.39
C ARG A 364 0.22 2.26 -17.90
N MET A 365 0.49 1.08 -17.34
CA MET A 365 0.88 0.97 -15.93
C MET A 365 2.21 1.68 -15.64
N VAL A 366 3.22 1.53 -16.51
CA VAL A 366 4.51 2.24 -16.38
C VAL A 366 4.33 3.74 -16.49
N SER A 367 3.52 4.23 -17.44
CA SER A 367 3.25 5.66 -17.58
C SER A 367 2.59 6.25 -16.35
N ALA A 368 1.59 5.57 -15.80
CA ALA A 368 0.94 5.97 -14.54
C ALA A 368 1.90 5.92 -13.33
N GLN A 369 2.78 4.92 -13.25
CA GLN A 369 3.82 4.84 -12.23
C GLN A 369 4.78 6.02 -12.33
N LEU A 370 5.22 6.38 -13.53
CA LEU A 370 6.15 7.51 -13.74
C LEU A 370 5.52 8.83 -13.33
N THR A 371 4.24 9.06 -13.67
CA THR A 371 3.50 10.26 -13.24
C THR A 371 3.50 10.40 -11.71
N ALA A 372 3.21 9.32 -10.98
CA ALA A 372 3.26 9.34 -9.52
C ALA A 372 4.69 9.53 -8.97
N SER A 373 5.69 8.92 -9.61
CA SER A 373 7.09 9.06 -9.20
C SER A 373 7.60 10.49 -9.40
N ASP A 374 7.26 11.12 -10.52
CA ASP A 374 7.64 12.50 -10.80
C ASP A 374 6.93 13.48 -9.86
N PHE A 375 5.64 13.23 -9.56
CA PHE A 375 4.92 13.97 -8.54
C PHE A 375 5.59 13.83 -7.16
N SER A 376 5.93 12.61 -6.75
CA SER A 376 6.63 12.35 -5.48
C SER A 376 8.00 13.02 -5.42
N ALA A 377 8.76 12.99 -6.52
CA ALA A 377 10.08 13.62 -6.63
C ALA A 377 10.02 15.14 -6.47
N LEU A 378 9.00 15.78 -7.06
CA LEU A 378 8.77 17.22 -6.91
C LEU A 378 8.37 17.61 -5.48
N CYS A 379 7.67 16.75 -4.77
CA CYS A 379 7.15 17.00 -3.42
C CYS A 379 8.15 16.68 -2.30
N ARG A 380 9.41 16.42 -2.59
CA ARG A 380 10.46 16.23 -1.57
C ARG A 380 10.90 17.59 -1.00
N LYS A 381 11.48 17.57 0.22
CA LYS A 381 12.06 18.76 0.84
C LYS A 381 13.12 19.39 -0.06
N THR A 382 13.96 18.56 -0.69
CA THR A 382 14.83 18.94 -1.81
C THR A 382 14.28 18.25 -3.07
N PRO A 383 13.55 18.98 -3.94
CA PRO A 383 12.92 18.41 -5.13
C PRO A 383 13.94 17.81 -6.10
N GLU A 384 13.54 16.75 -6.78
CA GLU A 384 14.33 16.13 -7.86
C GLU A 384 13.74 16.43 -9.24
N PRO A 385 14.58 16.42 -10.28
CA PRO A 385 14.11 16.58 -11.65
C PRO A 385 13.21 15.42 -12.10
N MET A 386 12.29 15.70 -13.01
CA MET A 386 11.46 14.71 -13.68
C MET A 386 12.28 13.55 -14.25
N GLY A 387 11.74 12.33 -14.20
CA GLY A 387 12.39 11.11 -14.67
C GLY A 387 13.44 10.54 -13.69
N SER A 388 13.46 10.98 -12.43
CA SER A 388 14.39 10.43 -11.42
C SER A 388 14.21 8.92 -11.25
N ALA A 389 12.97 8.40 -11.32
CA ALA A 389 12.68 6.96 -11.24
C ALA A 389 13.30 6.15 -12.40
N LEU A 390 13.48 6.74 -13.59
CA LEU A 390 14.14 6.07 -14.73
C LEU A 390 15.64 5.91 -14.55
N ARG A 391 16.24 6.74 -13.70
CA ARG A 391 17.68 6.72 -13.40
C ARG A 391 18.01 5.84 -12.18
N GLN A 392 17.00 5.38 -11.47
CA GLN A 392 17.19 4.54 -10.30
C GLN A 392 17.78 3.17 -10.73
N LYS A 393 18.96 2.86 -10.19
CA LYS A 393 19.59 1.55 -10.39
C LYS A 393 19.01 0.54 -9.42
N ILE A 394 19.00 -0.73 -9.83
CA ILE A 394 18.68 -1.83 -8.92
C ILE A 394 19.63 -1.82 -7.72
N ILE A 395 19.06 -2.04 -6.53
CA ILE A 395 19.83 -2.09 -5.29
C ILE A 395 20.17 -3.54 -4.99
N PHE A 396 21.45 -3.83 -4.86
CA PHE A 396 21.92 -5.14 -4.42
C PHE A 396 22.37 -5.08 -2.97
N LEU A 397 22.04 -6.11 -2.21
CA LEU A 397 22.68 -6.33 -0.92
C LEU A 397 24.15 -6.67 -1.17
N THR A 398 25.05 -5.81 -0.70
CA THR A 398 26.48 -6.10 -0.57
C THR A 398 26.68 -6.74 0.80
N LYS A 399 27.20 -7.95 0.82
CA LYS A 399 27.65 -8.61 2.07
C LYS A 399 28.79 -7.85 2.68
#